data_8ef1c30aa1f1ba6317a835d7e888c812
#
_entry.id   8ef1c30aa1f1ba6317a835d7e888c812
#
_cell.length_a   1.000
_cell.length_b   1.000
_cell.length_c   1.000
_cell.angle_alpha   90.00
_cell.angle_beta   90.00
_cell.angle_gamma   90.00
#
_symmetry.space_group_name_H-M   'P 1'
#
loop_
_entity.id
_entity.type
_entity.pdbx_description
1 polymer ?
#
loop_
_entity_poly.entity_id
_entity_poly.type
_entity_poly.pdbx_seq_one_letter_code
_entity_poly.pdbx_strand_id
1 'polypeptide(L)'
;MKNITHRICSAAFASLLLGASAHAETLGEVDTAFKLIGPNHKVVVEAYDDPKVGGVTCYVSRARTGGVSGALGLAEDKAEASIACRQVGDISFKDPLPKQEEVFNERLSILFKKLRIVRVVDSKRNVLLYLTYSDRLIDGSPKNSITAVPVTGRIPLR
;
A
#
# COMPACT_ATOMS: atom_id res chain seq x y z
N MET A 1 60.44 -2.23 -33.20
CA MET A 1 59.61 -3.15 -32.35
C MET A 1 58.72 -2.23 -31.50
N LYS A 2 57.42 -2.09 -31.86
CA LYS A 2 56.44 -1.21 -31.18
C LYS A 2 55.51 -2.09 -30.37
N ASN A 3 55.55 -1.95 -29.03
CA ASN A 3 54.60 -2.59 -28.10
C ASN A 3 53.29 -1.83 -28.07
N ILE A 4 52.21 -2.48 -28.49
CA ILE A 4 50.83 -1.98 -28.40
C ILE A 4 50.23 -2.56 -27.11
N THR A 5 50.06 -1.72 -26.11
CA THR A 5 49.33 -2.03 -24.87
C THR A 5 47.82 -1.85 -25.09
N HIS A 6 47.08 -2.97 -25.11
CA HIS A 6 45.62 -2.96 -25.10
C HIS A 6 45.08 -2.56 -23.70
N ARG A 7 44.44 -1.38 -23.62
CA ARG A 7 43.66 -0.99 -22.45
C ARG A 7 42.26 -1.62 -22.57
N ILE A 8 41.97 -2.56 -21.71
CA ILE A 8 40.64 -3.15 -21.56
C ILE A 8 39.81 -2.18 -20.71
N CYS A 9 38.84 -1.50 -21.33
CA CYS A 9 37.81 -0.73 -20.63
C CYS A 9 36.77 -1.68 -20.03
N SER A 10 36.83 -1.93 -18.73
CA SER A 10 35.77 -2.63 -18.02
C SER A 10 34.58 -1.68 -17.81
N ALA A 11 33.54 -1.86 -18.60
CA ALA A 11 32.27 -1.18 -18.38
C ALA A 11 31.55 -1.86 -17.20
N ALA A 12 31.50 -1.18 -16.06
CA ALA A 12 30.70 -1.58 -14.91
C ALA A 12 29.21 -1.34 -15.22
N PHE A 13 28.48 -2.43 -15.45
CA PHE A 13 27.01 -2.38 -15.61
C PHE A 13 26.41 -2.20 -14.21
N ALA A 14 26.02 -0.98 -13.88
CA ALA A 14 25.26 -0.66 -12.67
C ALA A 14 23.82 -1.16 -12.86
N SER A 15 23.49 -2.33 -12.32
CA SER A 15 22.13 -2.86 -12.26
C SER A 15 21.30 -1.98 -11.31
N LEU A 16 20.47 -1.09 -11.86
CA LEU A 16 19.44 -0.37 -11.11
C LEU A 16 18.40 -1.40 -10.66
N LEU A 17 18.42 -1.74 -9.37
CA LEU A 17 17.33 -2.46 -8.70
C LEU A 17 16.14 -1.50 -8.61
N LEU A 18 15.21 -1.56 -9.58
CA LEU A 18 13.89 -0.95 -9.42
C LEU A 18 13.17 -1.71 -8.32
N GLY A 19 13.15 -1.14 -7.12
CA GLY A 19 12.26 -1.59 -6.06
C GLY A 19 10.82 -1.41 -6.53
N ALA A 20 10.07 -2.50 -6.65
CA ALA A 20 8.65 -2.45 -6.92
C ALA A 20 7.96 -1.76 -5.73
N SER A 21 7.70 -0.47 -5.85
CA SER A 21 6.80 0.22 -4.93
C SER A 21 5.41 -0.36 -5.13
N ALA A 22 4.76 -0.81 -4.06
CA ALA A 22 3.35 -1.19 -4.10
C ALA A 22 2.55 0.08 -4.38
N HIS A 23 2.05 0.21 -5.61
CA HIS A 23 1.18 1.31 -6.01
C HIS A 23 -0.28 0.91 -5.80
N ALA A 24 -1.08 1.87 -5.33
CA ALA A 24 -2.53 1.76 -5.34
C ALA A 24 -3.04 1.78 -6.78
N GLU A 25 -3.91 0.84 -7.13
CA GLU A 25 -4.70 0.88 -8.34
C GLU A 25 -6.12 1.35 -8.01
N THR A 26 -6.56 2.46 -8.58
CA THR A 26 -7.95 2.92 -8.43
C THR A 26 -8.85 2.06 -9.31
N LEU A 27 -9.74 1.28 -8.69
CA LEU A 27 -10.69 0.41 -9.36
C LEU A 27 -12.00 1.11 -9.71
N GLY A 28 -12.39 2.09 -8.91
CA GLY A 28 -13.63 2.83 -9.14
C GLY A 28 -13.86 3.91 -8.09
N GLU A 29 -14.85 4.76 -8.39
CA GLU A 29 -15.26 5.84 -7.51
C GLU A 29 -16.76 6.09 -7.60
N VAL A 30 -17.34 6.56 -6.50
CA VAL A 30 -18.76 6.92 -6.40
C VAL A 30 -18.87 8.32 -5.81
N ASP A 31 -19.50 9.23 -6.56
CA ASP A 31 -19.79 10.56 -6.07
C ASP A 31 -20.82 10.51 -4.95
N THR A 32 -20.56 11.23 -3.85
CA THR A 32 -21.41 11.23 -2.66
C THR A 32 -22.09 12.58 -2.41
N ALA A 33 -21.50 13.68 -2.86
CA ALA A 33 -22.08 15.00 -2.75
C ALA A 33 -21.60 15.91 -3.90
N PHE A 34 -22.55 16.56 -4.56
CA PHE A 34 -22.29 17.51 -5.63
C PHE A 34 -21.64 18.78 -5.08
N LYS A 35 -20.64 19.29 -5.81
CA LYS A 35 -20.01 20.59 -5.57
C LYS A 35 -20.18 21.51 -6.77
N LEU A 36 -20.59 22.75 -6.51
CA LEU A 36 -20.80 23.74 -7.58
C LEU A 36 -19.48 24.15 -8.27
N ILE A 37 -18.36 24.10 -7.52
CA ILE A 37 -17.02 24.44 -7.99
C ILE A 37 -16.04 23.36 -7.53
N GLY A 38 -15.26 22.82 -8.47
CA GLY A 38 -14.30 21.74 -8.23
C GLY A 38 -14.93 20.34 -8.27
N PRO A 39 -14.14 19.29 -8.04
CA PRO A 39 -14.61 17.91 -8.06
C PRO A 39 -15.60 17.63 -6.92
N ASN A 40 -16.49 16.66 -7.13
CA ASN A 40 -17.44 16.20 -6.11
C ASN A 40 -16.74 15.50 -4.93
N HIS A 41 -17.40 15.44 -3.78
CA HIS A 41 -17.03 14.46 -2.75
C HIS A 41 -17.32 13.07 -3.26
N LYS A 42 -16.42 12.13 -2.99
CA LYS A 42 -16.56 10.76 -3.49
C LYS A 42 -16.00 9.73 -2.53
N VAL A 43 -16.42 8.49 -2.69
CA VAL A 43 -15.77 7.31 -2.14
C VAL A 43 -14.98 6.66 -3.26
N VAL A 44 -13.71 6.40 -3.03
CA VAL A 44 -12.82 5.66 -3.96
C VAL A 44 -12.59 4.26 -3.44
N VAL A 45 -12.45 3.30 -4.37
CA VAL A 45 -12.04 1.92 -4.10
C VAL A 45 -10.70 1.69 -4.79
N GLU A 46 -9.72 1.28 -4.01
CA GLU A 46 -8.35 1.07 -4.45
C GLU A 46 -7.89 -0.34 -4.11
N ALA A 47 -7.07 -0.94 -4.98
CA ALA A 47 -6.45 -2.25 -4.77
C ALA A 47 -4.95 -2.10 -4.48
N TYR A 48 -4.46 -2.94 -3.58
CA TYR A 48 -3.06 -3.00 -3.18
C TYR A 48 -2.62 -4.47 -3.13
N ASP A 49 -1.66 -4.84 -3.93
CA ASP A 49 -1.05 -6.17 -3.86
C ASP A 49 0.04 -6.20 -2.79
N ASP A 50 0.11 -7.29 -2.03
CA ASP A 50 1.19 -7.46 -1.06
C ASP A 50 2.52 -7.67 -1.80
N PRO A 51 3.54 -6.82 -1.57
CA PRO A 51 4.79 -6.88 -2.33
C PRO A 51 5.60 -8.16 -2.09
N LYS A 52 5.33 -8.90 -0.99
CA LYS A 52 6.05 -10.12 -0.61
C LYS A 52 5.20 -11.38 -0.62
N VAL A 53 3.88 -11.24 -0.75
CA VAL A 53 2.94 -12.37 -0.76
C VAL A 53 2.15 -12.32 -2.07
N GLY A 54 2.53 -13.14 -3.03
CA GLY A 54 1.77 -13.31 -4.27
C GLY A 54 0.41 -13.91 -4.00
N GLY A 55 -0.59 -13.57 -4.84
CA GLY A 55 -1.95 -14.08 -4.75
C GLY A 55 -2.81 -13.47 -3.64
N VAL A 56 -2.37 -12.37 -3.01
CA VAL A 56 -3.15 -11.61 -2.02
C VAL A 56 -3.29 -10.16 -2.46
N THR A 57 -4.53 -9.69 -2.58
CA THR A 57 -4.88 -8.29 -2.86
C THR A 57 -5.75 -7.75 -1.74
N CYS A 58 -5.45 -6.53 -1.29
CA CYS A 58 -6.23 -5.77 -0.33
C CYS A 58 -7.02 -4.68 -1.05
N TYR A 59 -8.32 -4.67 -0.87
CA TYR A 59 -9.23 -3.63 -1.36
C TYR A 59 -9.51 -2.65 -0.24
N VAL A 60 -9.28 -1.38 -0.50
CA VAL A 60 -9.49 -0.29 0.46
C VAL A 60 -10.52 0.67 -0.09
N SER A 61 -11.54 0.98 0.69
CA SER A 61 -12.47 2.07 0.37
C SER A 61 -12.27 3.22 1.35
N ARG A 62 -12.27 4.44 0.82
CA ARG A 62 -12.12 5.68 1.61
C ARG A 62 -12.82 6.86 0.96
N ALA A 63 -13.26 7.81 1.79
CA ALA A 63 -13.81 9.06 1.30
C ALA A 63 -12.69 10.01 0.85
N ARG A 64 -12.91 10.67 -0.29
CA ARG A 64 -12.09 11.80 -0.77
C ARG A 64 -12.92 13.08 -0.79
N THR A 65 -12.36 14.13 -0.21
CA THR A 65 -12.99 15.45 -0.18
C THR A 65 -12.80 16.14 -1.53
N GLY A 66 -13.92 16.60 -2.11
CA GLY A 66 -13.93 17.40 -3.34
C GLY A 66 -13.90 18.91 -3.07
N GLY A 67 -14.27 19.70 -4.10
CA GLY A 67 -14.21 21.16 -4.10
C GLY A 67 -12.81 21.70 -4.36
N VAL A 68 -12.63 23.02 -4.27
CA VAL A 68 -11.36 23.69 -4.55
C VAL A 68 -10.28 23.25 -3.56
N SER A 69 -10.59 23.11 -2.28
CA SER A 69 -9.66 22.65 -1.26
C SER A 69 -9.21 21.19 -1.48
N GLY A 70 -10.11 20.31 -1.97
CA GLY A 70 -9.77 18.94 -2.36
C GLY A 70 -8.87 18.88 -3.58
N ALA A 71 -9.17 19.68 -4.59
CA ALA A 71 -8.36 19.79 -5.81
C ALA A 71 -6.95 20.31 -5.55
N LEU A 72 -6.77 21.19 -4.58
CA LEU A 72 -5.47 21.73 -4.15
C LEU A 72 -4.75 20.85 -3.13
N GLY A 73 -5.35 19.70 -2.71
CA GLY A 73 -4.79 18.85 -1.67
C GLY A 73 -4.78 19.48 -0.27
N LEU A 74 -5.52 20.58 -0.07
CA LEU A 74 -5.62 21.30 1.20
C LEU A 74 -6.76 20.77 2.08
N ALA A 75 -7.68 19.96 1.50
CA ALA A 75 -8.75 19.37 2.24
C ALA A 75 -8.24 18.24 3.13
N GLU A 76 -8.79 18.19 4.34
CA GLU A 76 -8.57 17.06 5.24
C GLU A 76 -9.52 15.93 4.88
N ASP A 77 -9.00 14.90 4.17
CA ASP A 77 -9.77 13.67 3.96
C ASP A 77 -10.03 12.97 5.30
N LYS A 78 -11.24 12.45 5.46
CA LYS A 78 -11.56 11.67 6.65
C LYS A 78 -10.60 10.49 6.75
N ALA A 79 -10.02 10.31 7.93
CA ALA A 79 -9.04 9.26 8.21
C ALA A 79 -9.65 7.85 8.29
N GLU A 80 -10.90 7.68 7.88
CA GLU A 80 -11.62 6.41 7.92
C GLU A 80 -11.41 5.67 6.61
N ALA A 81 -10.86 4.46 6.71
CA ALA A 81 -10.73 3.54 5.58
C ALA A 81 -11.23 2.17 6.02
N SER A 82 -11.95 1.49 5.13
CA SER A 82 -12.30 0.08 5.27
C SER A 82 -11.37 -0.76 4.43
N ILE A 83 -10.99 -1.95 4.94
CA ILE A 83 -10.10 -2.88 4.24
C ILE A 83 -10.70 -4.26 4.15
N ALA A 84 -10.54 -4.89 2.97
CA ALA A 84 -10.88 -6.28 2.74
C ALA A 84 -9.78 -6.93 1.90
N CYS A 85 -8.90 -7.74 2.51
CA CYS A 85 -7.90 -8.50 1.76
C CYS A 85 -8.46 -9.88 1.39
N ARG A 86 -8.13 -10.34 0.19
CA ARG A 86 -8.60 -11.62 -0.36
C ARG A 86 -7.47 -12.36 -1.05
N GLN A 87 -7.56 -13.67 -1.00
CA GLN A 87 -6.81 -14.51 -1.91
C GLN A 87 -7.42 -14.37 -3.31
N VAL A 88 -6.63 -13.94 -4.27
CA VAL A 88 -7.02 -13.72 -5.69
C VAL A 88 -6.27 -14.67 -6.63
N GLY A 89 -5.35 -15.47 -6.09
CA GLY A 89 -4.54 -16.45 -6.81
C GLY A 89 -3.84 -17.39 -5.83
N ASP A 90 -2.94 -18.22 -6.32
CA ASP A 90 -2.13 -19.09 -5.48
C ASP A 90 -1.21 -18.27 -4.58
N ILE A 91 -1.27 -18.55 -3.27
CA ILE A 91 -0.42 -17.84 -2.30
C ILE A 91 1.03 -18.33 -2.46
N SER A 92 1.92 -17.37 -2.69
CA SER A 92 3.35 -17.59 -2.77
C SER A 92 4.11 -16.56 -1.93
N PHE A 93 5.26 -16.95 -1.40
CA PHE A 93 6.10 -16.09 -0.58
C PHE A 93 7.42 -15.86 -1.28
N LYS A 94 7.81 -14.59 -1.51
CA LYS A 94 9.09 -14.24 -2.12
C LYS A 94 10.25 -14.52 -1.17
N ASP A 95 10.03 -14.26 0.13
CA ASP A 95 11.00 -14.42 1.21
C ASP A 95 10.29 -14.79 2.52
N PRO A 96 11.01 -15.33 3.54
CA PRO A 96 10.46 -15.47 4.87
C PRO A 96 9.98 -14.14 5.44
N LEU A 97 8.76 -14.13 5.94
CA LEU A 97 8.11 -12.92 6.41
C LEU A 97 8.54 -12.56 7.85
N PRO A 98 8.70 -11.28 8.17
CA PRO A 98 8.74 -10.85 9.55
C PRO A 98 7.34 -11.00 10.19
N LYS A 99 7.31 -11.14 11.51
CA LYS A 99 6.06 -11.26 12.25
C LYS A 99 5.11 -10.08 12.02
N GLN A 100 5.66 -8.89 11.80
CA GLN A 100 4.92 -7.66 11.49
C GLN A 100 5.73 -6.81 10.51
N GLU A 101 5.05 -6.22 9.51
CA GLU A 101 5.67 -5.36 8.50
C GLU A 101 4.65 -4.39 7.91
N GLU A 102 5.05 -3.13 7.74
CA GLU A 102 4.30 -2.18 6.92
C GLU A 102 4.49 -2.57 5.45
N VAL A 103 3.40 -2.92 4.78
CA VAL A 103 3.42 -3.37 3.38
C VAL A 103 3.02 -2.29 2.40
N PHE A 104 2.33 -1.25 2.89
CA PHE A 104 1.92 -0.11 2.11
C PHE A 104 1.76 1.14 2.97
N ASN A 105 2.10 2.30 2.41
CA ASN A 105 1.75 3.61 2.95
C ASN A 105 1.47 4.62 1.85
N GLU A 106 0.49 5.48 2.06
CA GLU A 106 0.14 6.58 1.17
C GLU A 106 -0.10 7.87 1.97
N ARG A 107 0.38 8.98 1.43
CA ARG A 107 0.09 10.30 2.01
C ARG A 107 -1.32 10.73 1.61
N LEU A 108 -2.19 10.96 2.58
CA LEU A 108 -3.58 11.39 2.39
C LEU A 108 -3.74 12.91 2.31
N SER A 109 -2.81 13.67 2.85
CA SER A 109 -2.83 15.14 2.83
C SER A 109 -1.43 15.73 2.82
N ILE A 110 -1.32 17.01 2.41
CA ILE A 110 -0.06 17.78 2.46
C ILE A 110 0.41 17.94 3.92
N LEU A 111 -0.54 17.96 4.88
CA LEU A 111 -0.32 18.34 6.26
C LEU A 111 -0.20 17.17 7.24
N PHE A 112 0.21 15.94 6.83
CA PHE A 112 0.61 14.93 7.85
C PHE A 112 -0.24 13.68 8.03
N LYS A 113 -1.27 13.41 7.24
CA LYS A 113 -1.98 12.13 7.32
C LYS A 113 -1.41 11.11 6.34
N LYS A 114 -1.11 9.92 6.84
CA LYS A 114 -0.74 8.76 6.03
C LYS A 114 -1.72 7.62 6.30
N LEU A 115 -2.20 7.01 5.23
CA LEU A 115 -2.81 5.69 5.32
C LEU A 115 -1.71 4.65 5.34
N ARG A 116 -1.78 3.71 6.28
CA ARG A 116 -0.84 2.60 6.39
C ARG A 116 -1.58 1.28 6.34
N ILE A 117 -0.96 0.28 5.73
CA ILE A 117 -1.39 -1.10 5.81
C ILE A 117 -0.23 -1.89 6.39
N VAL A 118 -0.48 -2.54 7.52
CA VAL A 118 0.49 -3.37 8.24
C VAL A 118 0.02 -4.83 8.17
N ARG A 119 0.89 -5.71 7.66
CA ARG A 119 0.70 -7.15 7.72
C ARG A 119 1.23 -7.67 9.05
N VAL A 120 0.42 -8.49 9.73
CA VAL A 120 0.80 -9.23 10.94
C VAL A 120 0.58 -10.71 10.69
N VAL A 121 1.53 -11.56 11.07
CA VAL A 121 1.42 -13.02 10.88
C VAL A 121 0.95 -13.68 12.17
N ASP A 122 -0.25 -14.28 12.15
CA ASP A 122 -0.69 -15.21 13.18
C ASP A 122 -0.20 -16.62 12.82
N SER A 123 0.99 -16.96 13.28
CA SER A 123 1.62 -18.26 13.01
C SER A 123 0.88 -19.43 13.67
N LYS A 124 0.16 -19.18 14.75
CA LYS A 124 -0.61 -20.21 15.46
C LYS A 124 -1.82 -20.68 14.65
N ARG A 125 -2.47 -19.74 13.95
CA ARG A 125 -3.66 -20.02 13.14
C ARG A 125 -3.35 -20.05 11.65
N ASN A 126 -2.10 -19.80 11.26
CA ASN A 126 -1.62 -19.74 9.89
C ASN A 126 -2.40 -18.74 9.02
N VAL A 127 -2.52 -17.51 9.52
CA VAL A 127 -3.32 -16.43 8.94
C VAL A 127 -2.47 -15.19 8.76
N LEU A 128 -2.63 -14.51 7.62
CA LEU A 128 -2.13 -13.15 7.39
C LEU A 128 -3.22 -12.16 7.79
N LEU A 129 -2.90 -11.29 8.74
CA LEU A 129 -3.76 -10.18 9.15
C LEU A 129 -3.27 -8.90 8.49
N TYR A 130 -4.18 -8.10 7.95
CA TYR A 130 -3.88 -6.79 7.39
C TYR A 130 -4.68 -5.73 8.14
N LEU A 131 -3.95 -4.86 8.82
CA LEU A 131 -4.47 -3.74 9.59
C LEU A 131 -4.25 -2.45 8.80
N THR A 132 -5.33 -1.73 8.47
CA THR A 132 -5.23 -0.36 7.97
C THR A 132 -5.52 0.64 9.08
N TYR A 133 -4.74 1.69 9.13
CA TYR A 133 -4.97 2.84 10.01
C TYR A 133 -4.36 4.11 9.40
N SER A 134 -4.77 5.25 9.93
CA SER A 134 -4.18 6.53 9.55
C SER A 134 -3.45 7.17 10.72
N ASP A 135 -2.26 7.72 10.46
CA ASP A 135 -1.55 8.52 11.46
C ASP A 135 -2.38 9.75 11.83
N ARG A 136 -2.47 10.01 13.12
CA ARG A 136 -2.95 11.29 13.67
C ARG A 136 -1.80 11.99 14.38
N LEU A 137 -1.64 13.28 14.11
CA LEU A 137 -0.68 14.13 14.82
C LEU A 137 -1.25 14.83 16.05
N ILE A 138 -2.57 14.70 16.29
CA ILE A 138 -3.29 15.36 17.36
C ILE A 138 -4.03 14.30 18.17
N ASP A 139 -4.23 14.52 19.47
CA ASP A 139 -4.82 13.61 20.44
C ASP A 139 -6.04 12.81 19.92
N GLY A 140 -6.06 11.53 20.23
CA GLY A 140 -7.14 10.60 19.92
C GLY A 140 -6.66 9.28 19.30
N SER A 141 -7.48 8.23 19.41
CA SER A 141 -7.19 6.92 18.84
C SER A 141 -7.29 6.97 17.32
N PRO A 142 -6.35 6.39 16.57
CA PRO A 142 -6.44 6.27 15.11
C PRO A 142 -7.63 5.39 14.71
N LYS A 143 -8.38 5.83 13.72
CA LYS A 143 -9.39 4.98 13.07
C LYS A 143 -8.68 3.84 12.38
N ASN A 144 -9.17 2.62 12.56
CA ASN A 144 -8.55 1.42 12.02
C ASN A 144 -9.59 0.40 11.55
N SER A 145 -9.15 -0.50 10.68
CA SER A 145 -9.91 -1.65 10.20
C SER A 145 -8.96 -2.81 9.97
N ILE A 146 -9.43 -4.04 10.17
CA ILE A 146 -8.64 -5.25 10.04
C ILE A 146 -9.35 -6.28 9.19
N THR A 147 -8.56 -7.07 8.45
CA THR A 147 -9.02 -8.22 7.68
C THR A 147 -8.04 -9.37 7.82
N ALA A 148 -8.48 -10.60 7.51
CA ALA A 148 -7.70 -11.82 7.65
C ALA A 148 -7.75 -12.65 6.38
N VAL A 149 -6.59 -13.18 5.96
CA VAL A 149 -6.45 -14.10 4.83
C VAL A 149 -5.85 -15.41 5.34
N PRO A 150 -6.64 -16.50 5.42
CA PRO A 150 -6.13 -17.82 5.74
C PRO A 150 -5.15 -18.32 4.69
N VAL A 151 -4.12 -19.05 5.12
CA VAL A 151 -3.10 -19.63 4.22
C VAL A 151 -3.14 -21.13 4.37
N THR A 152 -3.26 -21.85 3.24
CA THR A 152 -3.31 -23.32 3.22
C THR A 152 -1.94 -23.97 3.49
N GLY A 153 -0.85 -23.39 3.06
CA GLY A 153 0.50 -23.85 3.33
C GLY A 153 1.11 -23.21 4.58
N ARG A 154 2.26 -23.67 5.01
CA ARG A 154 2.99 -23.04 6.13
C ARG A 154 3.53 -21.67 5.71
N ILE A 155 3.23 -20.64 6.51
CA ILE A 155 3.81 -19.30 6.32
C ILE A 155 5.29 -19.35 6.76
N PRO A 156 6.25 -19.04 5.87
CA PRO A 156 7.66 -18.97 6.23
C PRO A 156 7.92 -17.71 7.07
N LEU A 157 8.52 -17.87 8.26
CA LEU A 157 8.86 -16.77 9.18
C LEU A 157 10.38 -16.65 9.35
N ARG A 158 10.86 -15.44 9.55
CA ARG A 158 12.22 -15.07 9.95
C ARG A 158 12.25 -14.42 11.31
#